data_e104ad42eee1411e144b5843e6e993e7
#
_entry.id   e104ad42eee1411e144b5843e6e993e7
#
_cell.length_a   1.000
_cell.length_b   1.000
_cell.length_c   1.000
_cell.angle_alpha   90.00
_cell.angle_beta   90.00
_cell.angle_gamma   90.00
#
_symmetry.space_group_name_H-M   'P 1'
#
loop_
_entity.id
_entity.type
_entity.pdbx_description
1 polymer ?
#
loop_
_entity_poly.entity_id
_entity_poly.type
_entity_poly.pdbx_seq_one_letter_code
_entity_poly.pdbx_strand_id
1 'polypeptide(L)'
;MENIPHGLKEAIEKDELVLFIGAGLSWNLKNTEGKTLGGWKEMVLSMLSYLNKEDYITDEELQSCEELGPIKALQRLENRGIDREKVRDFLQDYFTLGKENEFPLQEKLYSLSTKIITTNYDLAFEKAIEKLDKEKAYKGQNKKLSKLLADPVFLFKLHGCIEDINSMVLFPSDYRKLYNNYDRDAALALLVFKFLIFSKTFLFIGTGMDEHQIINFFEEIKEVRDSFNQKHYIITTDQLSIPTKFLTPIKINNYNEIPSYIDQLLDIKKNAEEEKNPEKKLLLEQLEASEKEKKDLTKKLDKDKELAKELDKEKDKNKRIALFLEREANNRFLTGLKHHIAKEYSEAIEEYKAATELKPEYSEAYYNWGLALCLLAKTKSGNEAEELYKEACKKYDKAITYKKDKHEAYNNWGNALDDLAKTKSGSEAEELYKEACKKYDKAITYKQDYHEAYNNWGVALMDLAKTKSGNEAEKLYTEAFAKYKLATTYKKDFHQAYNNWGLALVELANTKSGNKAEELHKEAFKNYNLAIKYGGNSYNLACLYAIRNQKAKALKYLEQTLSRKEITIGFVEQDEDWKNLRNDPDFQHLLSRYKK
;
A
#
# COMPACT_ATOMS: atom_id res chain seq x y z
N MET A 1 -19.86 -3.21 -7.22
CA MET A 1 -18.80 -4.08 -6.65
C MET A 1 -18.95 -5.58 -6.99
N GLU A 2 -19.92 -5.96 -7.82
CA GLU A 2 -20.25 -7.39 -8.00
C GLU A 2 -19.35 -8.20 -8.97
N ASN A 3 -18.43 -7.59 -9.67
CA ASN A 3 -17.65 -8.27 -10.72
C ASN A 3 -16.12 -8.29 -10.57
N ILE A 4 -15.56 -7.89 -9.40
CA ILE A 4 -14.10 -7.96 -9.22
C ILE A 4 -13.73 -9.34 -8.66
N PRO A 5 -12.91 -10.14 -9.38
CA PRO A 5 -12.53 -11.48 -8.95
C PRO A 5 -11.81 -11.49 -7.60
N HIS A 6 -12.14 -12.46 -6.73
CA HIS A 6 -11.57 -12.57 -5.38
C HIS A 6 -10.04 -12.60 -5.37
N GLY A 7 -9.41 -13.39 -6.23
CA GLY A 7 -7.94 -13.48 -6.29
C GLY A 7 -7.26 -12.18 -6.77
N LEU A 8 -7.96 -11.32 -7.53
CA LEU A 8 -7.46 -10.01 -7.90
C LEU A 8 -7.51 -9.06 -6.68
N LYS A 9 -8.59 -9.09 -5.90
CA LYS A 9 -8.69 -8.35 -4.64
C LYS A 9 -7.56 -8.73 -3.70
N GLU A 10 -7.37 -10.03 -3.48
CA GLU A 10 -6.33 -10.56 -2.61
C GLU A 10 -4.91 -10.13 -3.04
N ALA A 11 -4.64 -10.11 -4.34
CA ALA A 11 -3.35 -9.66 -4.87
C ALA A 11 -3.12 -8.15 -4.64
N ILE A 12 -4.16 -7.32 -4.71
CA ILE A 12 -4.12 -5.90 -4.40
C ILE A 12 -3.86 -5.70 -2.91
N GLU A 13 -4.61 -6.38 -2.04
CA GLU A 13 -4.51 -6.30 -0.60
C GLU A 13 -3.13 -6.73 -0.06
N LYS A 14 -2.49 -7.70 -0.73
CA LYS A 14 -1.15 -8.21 -0.39
C LYS A 14 0.01 -7.48 -1.05
N ASP A 15 -0.24 -6.48 -1.89
CA ASP A 15 0.75 -5.81 -2.74
C ASP A 15 1.53 -6.79 -3.65
N GLU A 16 0.83 -7.78 -4.20
CA GLU A 16 1.38 -8.81 -5.08
C GLU A 16 0.97 -8.63 -6.55
N LEU A 17 0.25 -7.55 -6.85
CA LEU A 17 -0.20 -7.23 -8.19
C LEU A 17 0.93 -6.67 -9.05
N VAL A 18 1.06 -7.21 -10.27
CA VAL A 18 1.90 -6.66 -11.35
C VAL A 18 0.97 -6.21 -12.47
N LEU A 19 1.13 -5.00 -12.95
CA LEU A 19 0.41 -4.50 -14.12
C LEU A 19 1.19 -4.83 -15.38
N PHE A 20 0.53 -5.45 -16.37
CA PHE A 20 1.07 -5.66 -17.70
C PHE A 20 0.32 -4.77 -18.70
N ILE A 21 1.04 -3.81 -19.27
CA ILE A 21 0.48 -2.71 -20.06
C ILE A 21 0.84 -2.88 -21.53
N GLY A 22 -0.18 -2.90 -22.37
CA GLY A 22 -0.02 -2.95 -23.83
C GLY A 22 -0.25 -1.59 -24.51
N ALA A 23 -0.03 -1.57 -25.82
CA ALA A 23 -0.07 -0.36 -26.65
C ALA A 23 -1.42 0.38 -26.64
N GLY A 24 -2.51 -0.30 -26.34
CA GLY A 24 -3.84 0.30 -26.27
C GLY A 24 -4.01 1.39 -25.22
N LEU A 25 -3.10 1.49 -24.22
CA LEU A 25 -3.15 2.59 -23.26
C LEU A 25 -2.53 3.90 -23.76
N SER A 26 -1.67 3.85 -24.76
CA SER A 26 -0.99 5.04 -25.32
C SER A 26 -1.67 5.59 -26.57
N TRP A 27 -2.73 4.97 -27.01
CA TRP A 27 -3.36 5.25 -28.31
C TRP A 27 -3.85 6.70 -28.45
N ASN A 28 -4.29 7.36 -27.36
CA ASN A 28 -4.76 8.75 -27.37
C ASN A 28 -3.66 9.79 -27.14
N LEU A 29 -2.43 9.35 -26.83
CA LEU A 29 -1.31 10.26 -26.64
C LEU A 29 -0.86 10.81 -27.97
N LYS A 30 -0.36 12.05 -27.95
CA LYS A 30 0.11 12.75 -29.14
C LYS A 30 1.61 12.88 -29.13
N ASN A 31 2.23 12.70 -30.29
CA ASN A 31 3.63 13.00 -30.48
C ASN A 31 3.88 14.52 -30.59
N THR A 32 5.13 14.93 -30.77
CA THR A 32 5.53 16.35 -30.91
C THR A 32 4.91 17.05 -32.11
N GLU A 33 4.43 16.33 -33.11
CA GLU A 33 3.71 16.85 -34.28
C GLU A 33 2.20 16.96 -34.03
N GLY A 34 1.70 16.60 -32.85
CA GLY A 34 0.29 16.58 -32.49
C GLY A 34 -0.50 15.39 -33.06
N LYS A 35 0.19 14.40 -33.67
CA LYS A 35 -0.41 13.18 -34.20
C LYS A 35 -0.60 12.15 -33.08
N THR A 36 -1.75 11.50 -33.02
CA THR A 36 -2.01 10.41 -32.06
C THR A 36 -1.14 9.18 -32.37
N LEU A 37 -0.63 8.52 -31.32
CA LEU A 37 0.21 7.32 -31.47
C LEU A 37 -0.57 6.14 -32.09
N GLY A 38 -1.86 6.02 -31.80
CA GLY A 38 -2.65 4.88 -32.26
C GLY A 38 -2.20 3.55 -31.69
N GLY A 39 -2.66 2.46 -32.30
CA GLY A 39 -2.26 1.10 -31.97
C GLY A 39 -1.09 0.61 -32.84
N TRP A 40 -0.74 -0.67 -32.67
CA TRP A 40 0.34 -1.33 -33.41
C TRP A 40 0.17 -1.24 -34.93
N LYS A 41 -1.05 -1.46 -35.42
CA LYS A 41 -1.37 -1.39 -36.83
C LYS A 41 -1.16 0.01 -37.41
N GLU A 42 -1.66 1.02 -36.71
CA GLU A 42 -1.54 2.42 -37.09
C GLU A 42 -0.08 2.88 -37.12
N MET A 43 0.72 2.42 -36.16
CA MET A 43 2.16 2.70 -36.10
C MET A 43 2.88 2.10 -37.34
N VAL A 44 2.63 0.81 -37.66
CA VAL A 44 3.26 0.17 -38.82
C VAL A 44 2.85 0.84 -40.13
N LEU A 45 1.58 1.18 -40.31
CA LEU A 45 1.09 1.91 -41.50
C LEU A 45 1.76 3.29 -41.62
N SER A 46 1.89 4.02 -40.50
CA SER A 46 2.58 5.31 -40.47
C SER A 46 4.05 5.18 -40.83
N MET A 47 4.71 4.11 -40.39
CA MET A 47 6.10 3.79 -40.74
C MET A 47 6.25 3.49 -42.23
N LEU A 48 5.36 2.70 -42.80
CA LEU A 48 5.36 2.39 -44.23
C LEU A 48 5.20 3.66 -45.07
N SER A 49 4.27 4.53 -44.70
CA SER A 49 4.07 5.82 -45.37
C SER A 49 5.30 6.73 -45.27
N TYR A 50 5.96 6.74 -44.09
CA TYR A 50 7.23 7.47 -43.90
C TYR A 50 8.32 6.93 -44.80
N LEU A 51 8.54 5.59 -44.81
CA LEU A 51 9.56 4.95 -45.63
C LEU A 51 9.33 5.17 -47.14
N ASN A 52 8.09 5.24 -47.57
CA ASN A 52 7.74 5.56 -48.96
C ASN A 52 8.03 7.03 -49.29
N LYS A 53 7.62 7.96 -48.42
CA LYS A 53 7.87 9.39 -48.60
C LYS A 53 9.35 9.74 -48.67
N GLU A 54 10.18 8.99 -47.97
CA GLU A 54 11.63 9.16 -47.95
C GLU A 54 12.36 8.26 -49.01
N ASP A 55 11.61 7.72 -49.99
CA ASP A 55 12.12 6.90 -51.11
C ASP A 55 12.84 5.60 -50.73
N TYR A 56 12.59 5.08 -49.49
CA TYR A 56 13.15 3.77 -49.05
C TYR A 56 12.36 2.57 -49.57
N ILE A 57 11.07 2.75 -49.86
CA ILE A 57 10.20 1.76 -50.51
C ILE A 57 9.37 2.43 -51.62
N THR A 58 9.05 1.66 -52.68
CA THR A 58 8.24 2.17 -53.81
C THR A 58 6.75 2.18 -53.48
N ASP A 59 5.94 2.89 -54.30
CA ASP A 59 4.48 2.89 -54.15
C ASP A 59 3.88 1.49 -54.27
N GLU A 60 4.40 0.65 -55.17
CA GLU A 60 3.98 -0.77 -55.33
C GLU A 60 4.30 -1.57 -54.08
N GLU A 61 5.44 -1.33 -53.46
CA GLU A 61 5.83 -1.99 -52.21
C GLU A 61 5.00 -1.53 -51.05
N LEU A 62 4.70 -0.24 -50.96
CA LEU A 62 3.80 0.32 -49.94
C LEU A 62 2.42 -0.36 -50.01
N GLN A 63 1.78 -0.33 -51.18
CA GLN A 63 0.47 -0.94 -51.36
C GLN A 63 0.51 -2.45 -51.00
N SER A 64 1.51 -3.16 -51.47
CA SER A 64 1.65 -4.59 -51.17
C SER A 64 1.87 -4.88 -49.67
N CYS A 65 2.57 -3.98 -48.92
CA CYS A 65 2.75 -4.11 -47.48
C CYS A 65 1.46 -3.82 -46.71
N GLU A 66 0.68 -2.81 -47.13
CA GLU A 66 -0.60 -2.47 -46.52
C GLU A 66 -1.62 -3.63 -46.60
N GLU A 67 -1.66 -4.33 -47.76
CA GLU A 67 -2.54 -5.50 -47.98
C GLU A 67 -2.16 -6.69 -47.10
N LEU A 68 -0.88 -6.85 -46.73
CA LEU A 68 -0.38 -8.00 -45.99
C LEU A 68 -0.69 -7.96 -44.49
N GLY A 69 -0.99 -6.79 -43.95
CA GLY A 69 -1.10 -6.55 -42.53
C GLY A 69 0.25 -6.40 -41.82
N PRO A 70 0.27 -5.88 -40.56
CA PRO A 70 1.49 -5.35 -39.92
C PRO A 70 2.65 -6.33 -39.82
N ILE A 71 2.41 -7.54 -39.33
CA ILE A 71 3.46 -8.55 -39.10
C ILE A 71 4.12 -8.98 -40.42
N LYS A 72 3.30 -9.26 -41.44
CA LYS A 72 3.84 -9.68 -42.73
C LYS A 72 4.53 -8.54 -43.48
N ALA A 73 4.05 -7.32 -43.33
CA ALA A 73 4.71 -6.12 -43.83
C ALA A 73 6.12 -5.96 -43.22
N LEU A 74 6.23 -6.06 -41.89
CA LEU A 74 7.54 -6.02 -41.22
C LEU A 74 8.45 -7.17 -41.65
N GLN A 75 7.93 -8.39 -41.83
CA GLN A 75 8.71 -9.52 -42.35
C GLN A 75 9.21 -9.24 -43.75
N ARG A 76 8.41 -8.61 -44.61
CA ARG A 76 8.82 -8.26 -45.97
C ARG A 76 9.92 -7.21 -45.98
N LEU A 77 9.78 -6.14 -45.16
CA LEU A 77 10.81 -5.12 -44.98
C LEU A 77 12.13 -5.73 -44.45
N GLU A 78 12.04 -6.63 -43.49
CA GLU A 78 13.20 -7.32 -42.94
C GLU A 78 13.90 -8.20 -43.97
N ASN A 79 13.13 -8.99 -44.75
CA ASN A 79 13.67 -9.87 -45.82
C ASN A 79 14.35 -9.06 -46.95
N ARG A 80 13.87 -7.81 -47.19
CA ARG A 80 14.47 -6.90 -48.15
C ARG A 80 15.79 -6.28 -47.64
N GLY A 81 16.04 -6.36 -46.32
CA GLY A 81 17.18 -5.73 -45.71
C GLY A 81 17.02 -4.21 -45.52
N ILE A 82 15.81 -3.77 -45.13
CA ILE A 82 15.56 -2.35 -44.85
C ILE A 82 16.57 -1.81 -43.83
N ASP A 83 17.06 -0.61 -44.06
CA ASP A 83 17.97 0.05 -43.13
C ASP A 83 17.27 0.32 -41.81
N ARG A 84 17.73 -0.33 -40.75
CA ARG A 84 17.17 -0.20 -39.40
C ARG A 84 17.38 1.17 -38.79
N GLU A 85 18.37 1.95 -39.25
CA GLU A 85 18.55 3.34 -38.80
C GLU A 85 17.38 4.22 -39.25
N LYS A 86 16.90 4.01 -40.47
CA LYS A 86 15.74 4.76 -40.98
C LYS A 86 14.44 4.44 -40.28
N VAL A 87 14.24 3.19 -39.97
CA VAL A 87 13.11 2.77 -39.11
C VAL A 87 13.23 3.39 -37.73
N ARG A 88 14.44 3.48 -37.19
CA ARG A 88 14.76 4.13 -35.93
C ARG A 88 14.39 5.61 -35.92
N ASP A 89 14.79 6.38 -36.94
CA ASP A 89 14.51 7.81 -37.02
C ASP A 89 12.99 8.03 -36.97
N PHE A 90 12.24 7.26 -37.75
CA PHE A 90 10.77 7.28 -37.70
C PHE A 90 10.22 7.00 -36.29
N LEU A 91 10.69 5.92 -35.64
CA LEU A 91 10.17 5.52 -34.32
C LEU A 91 10.46 6.57 -33.26
N GLN A 92 11.64 7.23 -33.34
CA GLN A 92 12.00 8.27 -32.40
C GLN A 92 11.05 9.47 -32.48
N ASP A 93 10.72 9.91 -33.69
CA ASP A 93 9.77 11.00 -33.91
C ASP A 93 8.35 10.58 -33.54
N TYR A 94 7.96 9.36 -33.93
CA TYR A 94 6.63 8.84 -33.70
C TYR A 94 6.29 8.68 -32.20
N PHE A 95 7.23 8.20 -31.37
CA PHE A 95 7.02 7.96 -29.94
C PHE A 95 7.49 9.09 -29.02
N THR A 96 8.09 10.17 -29.56
CA THR A 96 8.41 11.35 -28.77
C THR A 96 7.15 12.13 -28.45
N LEU A 97 6.71 12.06 -27.19
CA LEU A 97 5.46 12.64 -26.71
C LEU A 97 5.52 14.18 -26.66
N GLY A 98 4.49 14.83 -27.20
CA GLY A 98 4.27 16.27 -27.11
C GLY A 98 4.07 16.75 -25.66
N LYS A 99 4.32 18.04 -25.43
CA LYS A 99 4.22 18.66 -24.08
C LYS A 99 2.77 18.81 -23.60
N GLU A 100 1.80 18.75 -24.49
CA GLU A 100 0.36 18.87 -24.24
C GLU A 100 -0.26 17.61 -23.62
N ASN A 101 0.48 16.49 -23.59
CA ASN A 101 -0.05 15.26 -23.02
C ASN A 101 -0.14 15.34 -21.49
N GLU A 102 -1.28 14.88 -20.98
CA GLU A 102 -1.50 14.60 -19.56
C GLU A 102 -1.55 13.09 -19.35
N PHE A 103 -1.17 12.62 -18.16
CA PHE A 103 -0.99 11.19 -17.89
C PHE A 103 -1.83 10.68 -16.70
N PRO A 104 -3.11 11.10 -16.52
CA PRO A 104 -3.89 10.76 -15.34
C PRO A 104 -4.14 9.25 -15.18
N LEU A 105 -4.21 8.51 -16.29
CA LEU A 105 -4.39 7.06 -16.24
C LEU A 105 -3.10 6.34 -15.80
N GLN A 106 -1.94 6.80 -16.26
CA GLN A 106 -0.64 6.26 -15.85
C GLN A 106 -0.40 6.50 -14.35
N GLU A 107 -0.77 7.67 -13.83
CA GLU A 107 -0.71 8.00 -12.41
C GLU A 107 -1.63 7.09 -11.56
N LYS A 108 -2.86 6.86 -12.02
CA LYS A 108 -3.80 5.93 -11.37
C LYS A 108 -3.26 4.50 -11.36
N LEU A 109 -2.73 4.03 -12.48
CA LEU A 109 -2.15 2.68 -12.58
C LEU A 109 -0.94 2.52 -11.66
N TYR A 110 -0.06 3.51 -11.58
CA TYR A 110 1.06 3.51 -10.63
C TYR A 110 0.57 3.52 -9.17
N SER A 111 -0.49 4.25 -8.88
CA SER A 111 -1.12 4.25 -7.55
C SER A 111 -1.71 2.88 -7.21
N LEU A 112 -2.22 2.13 -8.21
CA LEU A 112 -2.71 0.77 -8.02
C LEU A 112 -1.58 -0.23 -7.77
N SER A 113 -0.52 -0.20 -8.58
CA SER A 113 0.68 -1.01 -8.38
C SER A 113 1.93 -0.29 -8.87
N THR A 114 2.98 -0.33 -8.04
CA THR A 114 4.31 0.19 -8.36
C THR A 114 5.16 -0.76 -9.21
N LYS A 115 4.61 -1.93 -9.56
CA LYS A 115 5.25 -3.01 -10.33
C LYS A 115 4.62 -3.08 -11.72
N ILE A 116 5.28 -2.47 -12.70
CA ILE A 116 4.73 -2.30 -14.05
C ILE A 116 5.63 -2.99 -15.07
N ILE A 117 5.03 -3.81 -15.93
CA ILE A 117 5.64 -4.35 -17.14
C ILE A 117 4.89 -3.77 -18.33
N THR A 118 5.61 -3.35 -19.36
CA THR A 118 4.98 -2.84 -20.57
C THR A 118 5.67 -3.32 -21.83
N THR A 119 4.90 -3.48 -22.90
CA THR A 119 5.39 -3.67 -24.27
C THR A 119 5.51 -2.36 -25.03
N ASN A 120 5.10 -1.23 -24.43
CA ASN A 120 5.12 0.08 -25.07
C ASN A 120 6.54 0.66 -25.14
N TYR A 121 6.85 1.30 -26.23
CA TYR A 121 8.14 1.96 -26.45
C TYR A 121 8.16 3.40 -25.92
N ASP A 122 7.00 4.08 -25.85
CA ASP A 122 6.87 5.47 -25.40
C ASP A 122 7.28 5.67 -23.94
N LEU A 123 7.43 6.94 -23.54
CA LEU A 123 7.84 7.33 -22.20
C LEU A 123 6.68 7.87 -21.34
N ALA A 124 5.45 7.40 -21.57
CA ALA A 124 4.28 7.91 -20.86
C ALA A 124 4.35 7.70 -19.34
N PHE A 125 4.77 6.52 -18.89
CA PHE A 125 4.95 6.23 -17.46
C PHE A 125 6.12 7.01 -16.85
N GLU A 126 7.24 7.13 -17.57
CA GLU A 126 8.41 7.87 -17.13
C GLU A 126 8.11 9.37 -17.00
N LYS A 127 7.32 9.93 -17.92
CA LYS A 127 6.87 11.34 -17.85
C LYS A 127 5.82 11.57 -16.77
N ALA A 128 4.92 10.60 -16.54
CA ALA A 128 3.94 10.66 -15.47
C ALA A 128 4.58 10.56 -14.08
N ILE A 129 5.58 9.69 -13.94
CA ILE A 129 6.16 9.30 -12.64
C ILE A 129 7.69 9.35 -12.72
N GLU A 130 8.29 10.44 -12.25
CA GLU A 130 9.75 10.66 -12.28
C GLU A 130 10.56 9.50 -11.68
N LYS A 131 10.03 8.85 -10.64
CA LYS A 131 10.69 7.71 -10.01
C LYS A 131 10.84 6.53 -10.97
N LEU A 132 9.87 6.27 -11.83
CA LEU A 132 9.92 5.17 -12.80
C LEU A 132 10.97 5.38 -13.89
N ASP A 133 11.30 6.61 -14.21
CA ASP A 133 12.39 6.92 -15.15
C ASP A 133 13.75 6.39 -14.66
N LYS A 134 14.00 6.49 -13.35
CA LYS A 134 15.22 5.97 -12.70
C LYS A 134 15.22 4.45 -12.56
N GLU A 135 14.02 3.87 -12.29
CA GLU A 135 13.85 2.43 -12.02
C GLU A 135 13.42 1.62 -13.24
N LYS A 136 13.42 2.21 -14.44
CA LYS A 136 13.12 1.47 -15.67
C LYS A 136 14.25 0.51 -16.05
N ALA A 137 13.86 -0.66 -16.52
CA ALA A 137 14.75 -1.67 -17.04
C ALA A 137 14.22 -2.25 -18.36
N TYR A 138 15.12 -2.61 -19.26
CA TYR A 138 14.82 -3.25 -20.54
C TYR A 138 15.97 -4.17 -20.99
N LYS A 139 15.78 -4.89 -22.08
CA LYS A 139 16.78 -5.80 -22.65
C LYS A 139 18.15 -5.10 -22.81
N GLY A 140 19.22 -5.74 -22.38
CA GLY A 140 20.59 -5.19 -22.37
C GLY A 140 21.00 -4.56 -21.04
N GLN A 141 20.05 -4.18 -20.17
CA GLN A 141 20.33 -3.60 -18.85
C GLN A 141 20.43 -4.68 -17.75
N ASN A 142 21.34 -5.63 -17.90
CA ASN A 142 21.42 -6.84 -17.08
C ASN A 142 21.51 -6.58 -15.56
N LYS A 143 22.22 -5.50 -15.14
CA LYS A 143 22.29 -5.11 -13.73
C LYS A 143 20.96 -4.65 -13.16
N LYS A 144 20.15 -3.93 -13.95
CA LYS A 144 18.81 -3.50 -13.54
C LYS A 144 17.83 -4.68 -13.56
N LEU A 145 17.86 -5.49 -14.64
CA LEU A 145 17.01 -6.67 -14.78
C LEU A 145 17.19 -7.65 -13.61
N SER A 146 18.43 -7.90 -13.17
CA SER A 146 18.68 -8.81 -12.03
C SER A 146 18.14 -8.31 -10.69
N LYS A 147 17.91 -7.00 -10.53
CA LYS A 147 17.34 -6.40 -9.33
C LYS A 147 15.82 -6.36 -9.30
N LEU A 148 15.15 -6.42 -10.46
CA LEU A 148 13.69 -6.30 -10.57
C LEU A 148 12.91 -7.25 -9.66
N LEU A 149 13.44 -8.45 -9.42
CA LEU A 149 12.78 -9.45 -8.58
C LEU A 149 12.72 -9.07 -7.10
N ALA A 150 13.65 -8.23 -6.65
CA ALA A 150 13.77 -7.76 -5.28
C ALA A 150 13.19 -6.35 -5.07
N ASP A 151 13.05 -5.57 -6.13
CA ASP A 151 12.61 -4.18 -6.03
C ASP A 151 11.09 -4.08 -5.86
N PRO A 152 10.61 -3.29 -4.90
CA PRO A 152 9.18 -3.04 -4.70
C PRO A 152 8.59 -2.09 -5.75
N VAL A 153 9.45 -1.38 -6.50
CA VAL A 153 9.06 -0.39 -7.52
C VAL A 153 9.88 -0.63 -8.77
N PHE A 154 9.23 -0.88 -9.91
CA PHE A 154 9.91 -1.01 -11.19
C PHE A 154 9.02 -0.70 -12.39
N LEU A 155 9.66 -0.29 -13.48
CA LEU A 155 9.10 -0.27 -14.83
C LEU A 155 9.96 -1.18 -15.72
N PHE A 156 9.39 -2.33 -16.14
CA PHE A 156 10.07 -3.26 -17.04
C PHE A 156 9.50 -3.15 -18.46
N LYS A 157 10.31 -2.61 -19.37
CA LYS A 157 9.95 -2.47 -20.79
C LYS A 157 10.40 -3.73 -21.55
N LEU A 158 9.50 -4.71 -21.63
CA LEU A 158 9.79 -6.04 -22.14
C LEU A 158 10.24 -6.02 -23.63
N HIS A 159 9.60 -5.17 -24.44
CA HIS A 159 9.93 -5.00 -25.86
C HIS A 159 10.96 -3.88 -26.12
N GLY A 160 11.62 -3.37 -25.07
CA GLY A 160 12.62 -2.32 -25.19
C GLY A 160 12.09 -0.89 -25.00
N CYS A 161 12.96 0.09 -25.16
CA CYS A 161 12.69 1.50 -24.89
C CYS A 161 13.12 2.36 -26.07
N ILE A 162 12.34 3.42 -26.36
CA ILE A 162 12.68 4.36 -27.43
C ILE A 162 14.01 5.10 -27.21
N GLU A 163 14.46 5.21 -25.96
CA GLU A 163 15.77 5.79 -25.65
C GLU A 163 16.95 4.88 -26.02
N ASP A 164 16.71 3.57 -26.15
CA ASP A 164 17.70 2.59 -26.61
C ASP A 164 17.07 1.70 -27.67
N ILE A 165 17.16 2.13 -28.89
CA ILE A 165 16.56 1.47 -30.05
C ILE A 165 17.10 0.05 -30.29
N ASN A 166 18.33 -0.22 -29.89
CA ASN A 166 18.89 -1.57 -29.99
C ASN A 166 18.20 -2.55 -29.04
N SER A 167 17.55 -2.04 -28.02
CA SER A 167 16.72 -2.85 -27.11
C SER A 167 15.36 -3.22 -27.70
N MET A 168 14.88 -2.50 -28.72
CA MET A 168 13.51 -2.63 -29.22
C MET A 168 13.29 -3.97 -29.96
N VAL A 169 12.11 -4.51 -29.78
CA VAL A 169 11.62 -5.76 -30.37
C VAL A 169 10.53 -5.42 -31.36
N LEU A 170 10.89 -5.14 -32.59
CA LEU A 170 10.00 -4.64 -33.64
C LEU A 170 9.78 -5.66 -34.75
N PHE A 171 10.88 -6.18 -35.31
CA PHE A 171 10.82 -7.11 -36.44
C PHE A 171 10.61 -8.56 -35.99
N PRO A 172 10.07 -9.43 -36.85
CA PRO A 172 9.87 -10.84 -36.52
C PRO A 172 11.12 -11.57 -36.01
N SER A 173 12.32 -11.20 -36.50
CA SER A 173 13.58 -11.74 -35.97
C SER A 173 13.88 -11.29 -34.54
N ASP A 174 13.49 -10.08 -34.16
CA ASP A 174 13.69 -9.57 -32.80
C ASP A 174 12.79 -10.32 -31.81
N TYR A 175 11.55 -10.61 -32.21
CA TYR A 175 10.63 -11.47 -31.45
C TYR A 175 11.19 -12.88 -31.30
N ARG A 176 11.71 -13.48 -32.37
CA ARG A 176 12.34 -14.81 -32.28
C ARG A 176 13.55 -14.80 -31.34
N LYS A 177 14.37 -13.75 -31.36
CA LYS A 177 15.51 -13.62 -30.44
C LYS A 177 15.05 -13.50 -29.00
N LEU A 178 14.00 -12.70 -28.72
CA LEU A 178 13.49 -12.50 -27.36
C LEU A 178 12.85 -13.79 -26.81
N TYR A 179 11.93 -14.41 -27.55
CA TYR A 179 11.09 -15.48 -27.00
C TYR A 179 11.70 -16.88 -27.15
N ASN A 180 12.66 -17.09 -28.08
CA ASN A 180 13.30 -18.39 -28.30
C ASN A 180 14.69 -18.52 -27.66
N ASN A 181 15.10 -17.60 -26.79
CA ASN A 181 16.38 -17.62 -26.05
C ASN A 181 17.67 -17.66 -26.91
N TYR A 182 17.65 -17.12 -28.12
CA TYR A 182 18.83 -17.10 -29.00
C TYR A 182 19.84 -15.97 -28.68
N ASP A 183 19.50 -15.06 -27.77
CA ASP A 183 20.32 -13.93 -27.36
C ASP A 183 20.44 -13.94 -25.83
N ARG A 184 21.66 -13.78 -25.30
CA ARG A 184 21.94 -13.79 -23.87
C ARG A 184 21.18 -12.70 -23.10
N ASP A 185 21.09 -11.50 -23.65
CA ASP A 185 20.40 -10.38 -23.02
C ASP A 185 18.87 -10.54 -23.08
N ALA A 186 18.38 -11.10 -24.17
CA ALA A 186 16.97 -11.48 -24.31
C ALA A 186 16.61 -12.62 -23.34
N ALA A 187 17.49 -13.60 -23.16
CA ALA A 187 17.29 -14.71 -22.24
C ALA A 187 17.08 -14.25 -20.78
N LEU A 188 17.87 -13.27 -20.32
CA LEU A 188 17.70 -12.72 -18.96
C LEU A 188 16.38 -11.97 -18.82
N ALA A 189 16.02 -11.12 -19.78
CA ALA A 189 14.75 -10.39 -19.76
C ALA A 189 13.55 -11.35 -19.72
N LEU A 190 13.59 -12.40 -20.54
CA LEU A 190 12.55 -13.42 -20.56
C LEU A 190 12.51 -14.26 -19.27
N LEU A 191 13.67 -14.58 -18.70
CA LEU A 191 13.75 -15.32 -17.42
C LEU A 191 13.14 -14.51 -16.28
N VAL A 192 13.44 -13.22 -16.18
CA VAL A 192 12.85 -12.30 -15.18
C VAL A 192 11.33 -12.25 -15.37
N PHE A 193 10.86 -12.10 -16.60
CA PHE A 193 9.44 -12.10 -16.90
C PHE A 193 8.76 -13.42 -16.49
N LYS A 194 9.34 -14.57 -16.86
CA LYS A 194 8.85 -15.91 -16.47
C LYS A 194 8.77 -16.03 -14.94
N PHE A 195 9.80 -15.62 -14.23
CA PHE A 195 9.81 -15.67 -12.76
C PHE A 195 8.69 -14.83 -12.15
N LEU A 196 8.49 -13.60 -12.64
CA LEU A 196 7.44 -12.70 -12.14
C LEU A 196 6.05 -13.29 -12.38
N ILE A 197 5.79 -13.87 -13.57
CA ILE A 197 4.49 -14.44 -13.89
C ILE A 197 4.17 -15.71 -13.08
N PHE A 198 5.18 -16.45 -12.64
CA PHE A 198 4.99 -17.61 -11.74
C PHE A 198 4.79 -17.20 -10.28
N SER A 199 5.35 -16.06 -9.84
CA SER A 199 5.38 -15.65 -8.44
C SER A 199 4.37 -14.59 -8.08
N LYS A 200 3.76 -13.88 -9.06
CA LYS A 200 2.88 -12.73 -8.87
C LYS A 200 1.58 -12.87 -9.64
N THR A 201 0.55 -12.16 -9.22
CA THR A 201 -0.71 -12.02 -9.95
C THR A 201 -0.58 -10.89 -10.96
N PHE A 202 -0.94 -11.14 -12.21
CA PHE A 202 -0.89 -10.13 -13.27
C PHE A 202 -2.29 -9.63 -13.62
N LEU A 203 -2.38 -8.33 -13.89
CA LEU A 203 -3.51 -7.69 -14.55
C LEU A 203 -3.05 -7.10 -15.87
N PHE A 204 -3.53 -7.67 -16.97
CA PHE A 204 -3.26 -7.25 -18.34
C PHE A 204 -4.24 -6.16 -18.75
N ILE A 205 -3.73 -5.04 -19.29
CA ILE A 205 -4.53 -3.88 -19.68
C ILE A 205 -4.02 -3.31 -21.00
N GLY A 206 -4.92 -3.10 -21.96
CA GLY A 206 -4.58 -2.51 -23.25
C GLY A 206 -3.71 -3.40 -24.14
N THR A 207 -3.69 -4.71 -23.85
CA THR A 207 -3.00 -5.71 -24.65
C THR A 207 -3.99 -6.36 -25.63
N GLY A 208 -3.75 -6.22 -26.93
CA GLY A 208 -4.36 -7.11 -27.93
C GLY A 208 -3.69 -8.47 -27.80
N MET A 209 -4.46 -9.49 -27.41
CA MET A 209 -3.93 -10.86 -27.29
C MET A 209 -3.82 -11.59 -28.65
N ASP A 210 -3.81 -10.86 -29.75
CA ASP A 210 -3.55 -11.39 -31.10
C ASP A 210 -2.07 -11.69 -31.37
N GLU A 211 -1.18 -11.36 -30.43
CA GLU A 211 0.23 -11.74 -30.53
C GLU A 211 0.39 -13.23 -30.24
N HIS A 212 0.37 -14.04 -31.26
CA HIS A 212 0.63 -15.50 -31.21
C HIS A 212 1.79 -15.89 -30.30
N GLN A 213 2.73 -15.00 -30.06
CA GLN A 213 3.92 -15.25 -29.26
C GLN A 213 3.67 -15.13 -27.76
N ILE A 214 2.80 -14.21 -27.32
CA ILE A 214 2.34 -14.17 -25.92
C ILE A 214 1.45 -15.38 -25.63
N ILE A 215 0.63 -15.80 -26.61
CA ILE A 215 -0.19 -17.01 -26.51
C ILE A 215 0.69 -18.25 -26.38
N ASN A 216 1.67 -18.42 -27.28
CA ASN A 216 2.61 -19.52 -27.22
C ASN A 216 3.43 -19.54 -25.92
N PHE A 217 3.81 -18.37 -25.42
CA PHE A 217 4.47 -18.23 -24.14
C PHE A 217 3.60 -18.74 -22.98
N PHE A 218 2.30 -18.44 -22.99
CA PHE A 218 1.37 -18.97 -22.00
C PHE A 218 1.13 -20.48 -22.18
N GLU A 219 1.21 -21.00 -23.40
CA GLU A 219 1.12 -22.43 -23.65
C GLU A 219 2.35 -23.22 -23.18
N GLU A 220 3.57 -22.67 -23.35
CA GLU A 220 4.79 -23.24 -22.78
C GLU A 220 4.76 -23.28 -21.26
N ILE A 221 4.22 -22.22 -20.64
CA ILE A 221 4.03 -22.13 -19.19
C ILE A 221 3.00 -23.16 -18.70
N LYS A 222 2.05 -23.57 -19.54
CA LYS A 222 0.97 -24.50 -19.18
C LYS A 222 1.49 -25.83 -18.66
N GLU A 223 2.55 -26.38 -19.24
CA GLU A 223 3.11 -27.69 -18.86
C GLU A 223 3.83 -27.64 -17.48
N VAL A 224 4.40 -26.49 -17.13
CA VAL A 224 5.12 -26.30 -15.85
C VAL A 224 4.15 -25.96 -14.70
N ARG A 225 2.94 -25.53 -15.00
CA ARG A 225 2.03 -24.84 -14.10
C ARG A 225 1.11 -25.72 -13.25
N ASP A 226 0.87 -26.96 -13.58
CA ASP A 226 -0.02 -27.80 -12.75
C ASP A 226 0.43 -27.89 -11.28
N SER A 227 1.61 -27.29 -10.98
CA SER A 227 2.21 -27.12 -9.65
C SER A 227 2.02 -25.70 -9.03
N PHE A 228 1.48 -24.72 -9.76
CA PHE A 228 1.36 -23.33 -9.31
C PHE A 228 -0.08 -22.79 -9.39
N ASN A 229 -0.61 -22.29 -8.27
CA ASN A 229 -2.00 -21.80 -8.13
C ASN A 229 -2.24 -20.32 -8.50
N GLN A 230 -1.33 -19.67 -9.25
CA GLN A 230 -1.47 -18.26 -9.61
C GLN A 230 -2.54 -18.06 -10.69
N LYS A 231 -3.46 -17.12 -10.47
CA LYS A 231 -4.46 -16.66 -11.45
C LYS A 231 -4.06 -15.29 -11.97
N HIS A 232 -4.19 -15.10 -13.28
CA HIS A 232 -3.98 -13.81 -13.91
C HIS A 232 -5.29 -13.29 -14.51
N TYR A 233 -5.37 -11.99 -14.75
CA TYR A 233 -6.59 -11.29 -15.16
C TYR A 233 -6.30 -10.41 -16.37
N ILE A 234 -7.29 -10.25 -17.25
CA ILE A 234 -7.21 -9.35 -18.40
C ILE A 234 -8.50 -8.54 -18.54
N ILE A 235 -8.34 -7.23 -18.70
CA ILE A 235 -9.45 -6.34 -19.04
C ILE A 235 -9.64 -6.37 -20.56
N THR A 236 -10.81 -6.78 -21.03
CA THR A 236 -11.09 -6.96 -22.46
C THR A 236 -12.55 -6.71 -22.82
N THR A 237 -12.79 -6.31 -24.06
CA THR A 237 -14.14 -6.20 -24.65
C THR A 237 -14.58 -7.50 -25.35
N ASP A 238 -13.62 -8.37 -25.72
CA ASP A 238 -13.84 -9.52 -26.59
C ASP A 238 -13.96 -10.85 -25.85
N GLN A 239 -14.48 -11.86 -26.54
CA GLN A 239 -14.32 -13.24 -26.10
C GLN A 239 -12.89 -13.70 -26.41
N LEU A 240 -12.11 -14.01 -25.37
CA LEU A 240 -10.75 -14.50 -25.54
C LEU A 240 -10.76 -15.85 -26.23
N SER A 241 -9.98 -15.99 -27.31
CA SER A 241 -9.67 -17.27 -27.96
C SER A 241 -8.68 -18.14 -27.19
N ILE A 242 -8.17 -17.65 -26.05
CA ILE A 242 -7.15 -18.29 -25.22
C ILE A 242 -7.79 -19.23 -24.19
N PRO A 243 -7.15 -20.38 -23.87
CA PRO A 243 -7.64 -21.28 -22.82
C PRO A 243 -7.76 -20.55 -21.47
N THR A 244 -9.00 -20.37 -21.00
CA THR A 244 -9.40 -19.61 -19.80
C THR A 244 -8.87 -20.13 -18.46
N LYS A 245 -8.09 -21.23 -18.44
CA LYS A 245 -7.54 -21.78 -17.20
C LYS A 245 -6.51 -20.88 -16.50
N PHE A 246 -5.86 -19.96 -17.23
CA PHE A 246 -4.76 -19.13 -16.73
C PHE A 246 -5.13 -17.67 -16.58
N LEU A 247 -5.94 -17.21 -17.51
CA LEU A 247 -6.27 -15.83 -17.68
C LEU A 247 -7.77 -15.68 -17.53
N THR A 248 -8.17 -14.99 -16.48
CA THR A 248 -9.59 -14.72 -16.21
C THR A 248 -9.97 -13.41 -16.89
N PRO A 249 -10.89 -13.42 -17.87
CA PRO A 249 -11.33 -12.18 -18.51
C PRO A 249 -12.21 -11.36 -17.57
N ILE A 250 -11.91 -10.06 -17.53
CA ILE A 250 -12.74 -9.03 -16.92
C ILE A 250 -13.37 -8.28 -18.08
N LYS A 251 -14.66 -8.52 -18.31
CA LYS A 251 -15.38 -7.92 -19.43
C LYS A 251 -15.80 -6.50 -19.13
N ILE A 252 -15.49 -5.62 -20.07
CA ILE A 252 -15.97 -4.24 -20.15
C ILE A 252 -16.71 -4.03 -21.49
N ASN A 253 -17.62 -3.05 -21.56
CA ASN A 253 -18.37 -2.81 -22.81
C ASN A 253 -17.51 -2.06 -23.83
N ASN A 254 -16.66 -1.15 -23.36
CA ASN A 254 -15.70 -0.42 -24.19
C ASN A 254 -14.48 0.01 -23.37
N TYR A 255 -13.37 0.30 -24.04
CA TYR A 255 -12.11 0.66 -23.39
C TYR A 255 -12.15 2.01 -22.61
N ASN A 256 -13.14 2.87 -22.83
CA ASN A 256 -13.34 4.10 -22.05
C ASN A 256 -13.77 3.81 -20.59
N GLU A 257 -14.17 2.58 -20.29
CA GLU A 257 -14.50 2.13 -18.92
C GLU A 257 -13.26 1.78 -18.09
N ILE A 258 -12.07 1.64 -18.70
CA ILE A 258 -10.83 1.30 -17.97
C ILE A 258 -10.57 2.25 -16.81
N PRO A 259 -10.58 3.58 -16.95
CA PRO A 259 -10.31 4.48 -15.84
C PRO A 259 -11.26 4.29 -14.65
N SER A 260 -12.55 4.07 -14.91
CA SER A 260 -13.56 3.82 -13.88
C SER A 260 -13.36 2.46 -13.20
N TYR A 261 -12.95 1.44 -13.95
CA TYR A 261 -12.64 0.13 -13.39
C TYR A 261 -11.38 0.20 -12.50
N ILE A 262 -10.36 0.94 -12.92
CA ILE A 262 -9.15 1.17 -12.11
C ILE A 262 -9.51 1.93 -10.82
N ASP A 263 -10.43 2.90 -10.85
CA ASP A 263 -10.91 3.59 -9.65
C ASP A 263 -11.52 2.59 -8.63
N GLN A 264 -12.31 1.61 -9.10
CA GLN A 264 -12.84 0.56 -8.22
C GLN A 264 -11.74 -0.32 -7.59
N LEU A 265 -10.66 -0.61 -8.33
CA LEU A 265 -9.51 -1.35 -7.80
C LEU A 265 -8.72 -0.52 -6.80
N LEU A 266 -8.60 0.80 -7.03
CA LEU A 266 -7.96 1.74 -6.10
C LEU A 266 -8.74 1.84 -4.78
N ASP A 267 -10.07 1.80 -4.82
CA ASP A 267 -10.90 1.76 -3.62
C ASP A 267 -10.62 0.51 -2.77
N ILE A 268 -10.41 -0.65 -3.41
CA ILE A 268 -10.01 -1.88 -2.69
C ILE A 268 -8.65 -1.69 -2.03
N LYS A 269 -7.66 -1.14 -2.75
CA LYS A 269 -6.33 -0.88 -2.20
C LYS A 269 -6.39 0.09 -1.03
N LYS A 270 -7.13 1.20 -1.19
CA LYS A 270 -7.36 2.20 -0.15
C LYS A 270 -7.95 1.56 1.10
N ASN A 271 -9.03 0.78 0.97
CA ASN A 271 -9.67 0.09 2.08
C ASN A 271 -8.70 -0.88 2.79
N ALA A 272 -7.92 -1.66 2.04
CA ALA A 272 -6.93 -2.58 2.61
C ALA A 272 -5.79 -1.86 3.34
N GLU A 273 -5.34 -0.71 2.82
CA GLU A 273 -4.34 0.14 3.49
C GLU A 273 -4.92 0.79 4.76
N GLU A 274 -6.17 1.21 4.72
CA GLU A 274 -6.90 1.78 5.86
C GLU A 274 -7.12 0.76 6.96
N GLU A 275 -7.44 -0.50 6.61
CA GLU A 275 -7.54 -1.60 7.58
C GLU A 275 -6.21 -1.93 8.24
N LYS A 276 -5.10 -1.82 7.49
CA LYS A 276 -3.73 -2.02 8.01
C LYS A 276 -3.26 -0.84 8.89
N ASN A 277 -3.83 0.34 8.70
CA ASN A 277 -3.46 1.56 9.43
C ASN A 277 -4.69 2.42 9.74
N PRO A 278 -5.46 2.07 10.81
CA PRO A 278 -6.67 2.79 11.19
C PRO A 278 -6.45 4.29 11.47
N GLU A 279 -5.25 4.64 11.93
CA GLU A 279 -4.87 6.01 12.21
C GLU A 279 -4.76 6.84 10.92
N LYS A 280 -4.11 6.29 9.89
CA LYS A 280 -4.03 6.94 8.57
C LYS A 280 -5.42 7.11 7.95
N LYS A 281 -6.32 6.14 8.15
CA LYS A 281 -7.72 6.23 7.72
C LYS A 281 -8.42 7.42 8.36
N LEU A 282 -8.35 7.55 9.67
CA LEU A 282 -8.96 8.65 10.41
C LEU A 282 -8.42 10.01 9.93
N LEU A 283 -7.11 10.10 9.70
CA LEU A 283 -6.47 11.32 9.17
C LEU A 283 -6.93 11.67 7.75
N LEU A 284 -7.10 10.67 6.88
CA LEU A 284 -7.62 10.88 5.52
C LEU A 284 -9.08 11.34 5.54
N GLU A 285 -9.94 10.73 6.37
CA GLU A 285 -11.34 11.16 6.55
C GLU A 285 -11.42 12.61 7.07
N GLN A 286 -10.53 12.99 8.01
CA GLN A 286 -10.45 14.37 8.51
C GLN A 286 -9.94 15.35 7.43
N LEU A 287 -9.00 14.93 6.60
CA LEU A 287 -8.50 15.72 5.48
C LEU A 287 -9.62 16.00 4.46
N GLU A 288 -10.36 14.96 4.05
CA GLU A 288 -11.50 15.09 3.12
C GLU A 288 -12.60 15.99 3.68
N ALA A 289 -12.96 15.80 4.98
CA ALA A 289 -13.96 16.65 5.65
C ALA A 289 -13.53 18.11 5.71
N SER A 290 -12.26 18.38 6.06
CA SER A 290 -11.71 19.73 6.17
C SER A 290 -11.55 20.40 4.79
N GLU A 291 -11.22 19.65 3.73
CA GLU A 291 -11.19 20.19 2.37
C GLU A 291 -12.58 20.58 1.87
N LYS A 292 -13.61 19.83 2.24
CA LYS A 292 -15.01 20.17 1.95
C LYS A 292 -15.43 21.46 2.69
N GLU A 293 -15.13 21.55 4.00
CA GLU A 293 -15.38 22.74 4.80
C GLU A 293 -14.68 23.98 4.24
N LYS A 294 -13.42 23.83 3.82
CA LYS A 294 -12.66 24.89 3.14
C LYS A 294 -13.36 25.39 1.86
N LYS A 295 -13.91 24.48 1.04
CA LYS A 295 -14.67 24.85 -0.18
C LYS A 295 -15.94 25.62 0.18
N ASP A 296 -16.64 25.21 1.24
CA ASP A 296 -17.87 25.86 1.69
C ASP A 296 -17.60 27.24 2.31
N LEU A 297 -16.51 27.38 3.07
CA LEU A 297 -16.04 28.67 3.59
C LEU A 297 -15.62 29.62 2.46
N THR A 298 -14.98 29.10 1.41
CA THR A 298 -14.61 29.90 0.23
C THR A 298 -15.85 30.41 -0.48
N LYS A 299 -16.88 29.56 -0.67
CA LYS A 299 -18.17 29.99 -1.27
C LYS A 299 -18.90 31.04 -0.43
N LYS A 300 -18.87 30.90 0.92
CA LYS A 300 -19.44 31.90 1.84
C LYS A 300 -18.71 33.23 1.73
N LEU A 301 -17.37 33.20 1.71
CA LEU A 301 -16.54 34.40 1.57
C LEU A 301 -16.79 35.13 0.23
N ASP A 302 -16.99 34.41 -0.86
CA ASP A 302 -17.28 35.01 -2.17
C ASP A 302 -18.70 35.59 -2.23
N LYS A 303 -19.70 34.95 -1.60
CA LYS A 303 -21.03 35.54 -1.41
C LYS A 303 -21.01 36.80 -0.54
N ASP A 304 -20.25 36.79 0.56
CA ASP A 304 -20.12 37.94 1.45
C ASP A 304 -19.39 39.11 0.78
N LYS A 305 -18.52 38.88 -0.22
CA LYS A 305 -17.91 39.92 -1.06
C LYS A 305 -18.93 40.62 -1.97
N GLU A 306 -19.96 39.92 -2.45
CA GLU A 306 -21.06 40.55 -3.22
C GLU A 306 -22.01 41.33 -2.30
N LEU A 307 -22.36 40.79 -1.13
CA LEU A 307 -23.21 41.44 -0.14
C LEU A 307 -22.55 42.69 0.49
N ALA A 308 -21.22 42.70 0.63
CA ALA A 308 -20.43 43.81 1.19
C ALA A 308 -20.44 45.08 0.30
N LYS A 309 -20.97 45.01 -0.91
CA LYS A 309 -21.22 46.19 -1.72
C LYS A 309 -22.49 46.95 -1.31
N GLU A 310 -23.35 46.31 -0.51
CA GLU A 310 -24.68 46.87 -0.15
C GLU A 310 -24.91 47.19 1.32
N LEU A 311 -24.05 46.79 2.32
CA LEU A 311 -24.31 46.94 3.75
C LEU A 311 -23.14 47.50 4.57
N ASP A 312 -23.51 48.30 5.56
CA ASP A 312 -22.77 49.14 6.50
C ASP A 312 -21.38 48.62 6.98
N LYS A 313 -20.35 49.45 6.80
CA LYS A 313 -18.92 49.12 6.70
C LYS A 313 -18.24 48.50 7.94
N GLU A 314 -18.77 48.60 9.15
CA GLU A 314 -18.02 48.24 10.36
C GLU A 314 -18.38 46.85 10.95
N LYS A 315 -19.65 46.44 10.93
CA LYS A 315 -20.09 45.10 11.36
C LYS A 315 -19.61 44.02 10.37
N ASP A 316 -19.53 44.36 9.10
CA ASP A 316 -19.12 43.49 8.01
C ASP A 316 -17.61 43.21 8.04
N LYS A 317 -16.80 44.16 8.50
CA LYS A 317 -15.33 44.04 8.66
C LYS A 317 -14.95 42.95 9.65
N ASN A 318 -15.59 42.93 10.82
CA ASN A 318 -15.32 41.92 11.86
C ASN A 318 -15.75 40.51 11.43
N LYS A 319 -16.87 40.38 10.72
CA LYS A 319 -17.33 39.10 10.15
C LYS A 319 -16.38 38.58 9.07
N ARG A 320 -15.85 39.48 8.24
CA ARG A 320 -14.87 39.12 7.19
C ARG A 320 -13.53 38.72 7.79
N ILE A 321 -13.08 39.38 8.87
CA ILE A 321 -11.87 39.00 9.60
C ILE A 321 -12.06 37.60 10.21
N ALA A 322 -13.19 37.34 10.87
CA ALA A 322 -13.47 36.03 11.46
C ALA A 322 -13.46 34.90 10.42
N LEU A 323 -14.12 35.10 9.27
CA LEU A 323 -14.10 34.13 8.16
C LEU A 323 -12.69 33.93 7.57
N PHE A 324 -11.91 35.01 7.46
CA PHE A 324 -10.52 34.91 7.02
C PHE A 324 -9.66 34.10 8.00
N LEU A 325 -9.77 34.37 9.32
CA LEU A 325 -9.05 33.63 10.35
C LEU A 325 -9.46 32.15 10.37
N GLU A 326 -10.75 31.86 10.25
CA GLU A 326 -11.26 30.50 10.21
C GLU A 326 -10.74 29.74 8.97
N ARG A 327 -10.75 30.38 7.80
CA ARG A 327 -10.17 29.81 6.56
C ARG A 327 -8.68 29.53 6.71
N GLU A 328 -7.93 30.48 7.28
CA GLU A 328 -6.49 30.31 7.47
C GLU A 328 -6.18 29.24 8.50
N ALA A 329 -6.95 29.14 9.60
CA ALA A 329 -6.84 28.04 10.55
C ALA A 329 -7.07 26.67 9.90
N ASN A 330 -8.08 26.56 9.02
CA ASN A 330 -8.33 25.34 8.28
C ASN A 330 -7.22 25.02 7.26
N ASN A 331 -6.62 26.02 6.62
CA ASN A 331 -5.46 25.82 5.75
C ASN A 331 -4.27 25.25 6.52
N ARG A 332 -3.96 25.83 7.70
CA ARG A 332 -2.89 25.34 8.59
C ARG A 332 -3.17 23.93 9.05
N PHE A 333 -4.40 23.64 9.47
CA PHE A 333 -4.80 22.29 9.87
C PHE A 333 -4.63 21.26 8.73
N LEU A 334 -5.06 21.59 7.50
CA LEU A 334 -4.88 20.73 6.31
C LEU A 334 -3.41 20.50 5.99
N THR A 335 -2.57 21.50 6.10
CA THR A 335 -1.12 21.37 5.92
C THR A 335 -0.53 20.46 7.00
N GLY A 336 -0.93 20.63 8.25
CA GLY A 336 -0.55 19.76 9.35
C GLY A 336 -0.95 18.29 9.12
N LEU A 337 -2.16 18.02 8.60
CA LEU A 337 -2.58 16.66 8.24
C LEU A 337 -1.70 16.06 7.13
N LYS A 338 -1.31 16.85 6.13
CA LYS A 338 -0.42 16.39 5.05
C LYS A 338 0.95 16.00 5.59
N HIS A 339 1.58 16.83 6.43
CA HIS A 339 2.83 16.50 7.11
C HIS A 339 2.69 15.26 8.01
N HIS A 340 1.58 15.15 8.73
CA HIS A 340 1.32 13.99 9.59
C HIS A 340 1.25 12.68 8.77
N ILE A 341 0.52 12.68 7.65
CA ILE A 341 0.45 11.53 6.72
C ILE A 341 1.83 11.19 6.15
N ALA A 342 2.67 12.22 5.88
CA ALA A 342 4.05 12.06 5.43
C ALA A 342 5.02 11.61 6.55
N LYS A 343 4.54 11.49 7.81
CA LYS A 343 5.31 11.19 9.02
C LYS A 343 6.31 12.28 9.41
N GLU A 344 6.11 13.48 8.95
CA GLU A 344 6.85 14.70 9.28
C GLU A 344 6.20 15.33 10.51
N TYR A 345 6.39 14.68 11.68
CA TYR A 345 5.60 14.99 12.89
C TYR A 345 5.93 16.34 13.48
N SER A 346 7.18 16.80 13.37
CA SER A 346 7.60 18.11 13.87
C SER A 346 6.92 19.24 13.09
N GLU A 347 6.89 19.14 11.78
CA GLU A 347 6.24 20.08 10.88
C GLU A 347 4.72 20.07 11.09
N ALA A 348 4.13 18.89 11.27
CA ALA A 348 2.71 18.76 11.59
C ALA A 348 2.34 19.48 12.89
N ILE A 349 3.16 19.36 13.94
CA ILE A 349 2.98 20.02 15.24
C ILE A 349 2.97 21.55 15.08
N GLU A 350 3.90 22.12 14.34
CA GLU A 350 3.95 23.57 14.10
C GLU A 350 2.71 24.08 13.36
N GLU A 351 2.23 23.34 12.38
CA GLU A 351 1.03 23.72 11.64
C GLU A 351 -0.26 23.59 12.48
N TYR A 352 -0.39 22.54 13.32
CA TYR A 352 -1.51 22.44 14.25
C TYR A 352 -1.48 23.53 15.32
N LYS A 353 -0.30 23.89 15.79
CA LYS A 353 -0.11 25.03 16.71
C LYS A 353 -0.61 26.32 16.07
N ALA A 354 -0.14 26.63 14.86
CA ALA A 354 -0.58 27.81 14.12
C ALA A 354 -2.10 27.81 13.88
N ALA A 355 -2.70 26.65 13.58
CA ALA A 355 -4.15 26.51 13.44
C ALA A 355 -4.90 26.87 14.73
N THR A 356 -4.39 26.43 15.90
CA THR A 356 -5.02 26.71 17.21
C THR A 356 -4.78 28.14 17.70
N GLU A 357 -3.74 28.81 17.24
CA GLU A 357 -3.53 30.25 17.49
C GLU A 357 -4.56 31.12 16.73
N LEU A 358 -4.93 30.70 15.51
CA LEU A 358 -5.94 31.38 14.69
C LEU A 358 -7.38 31.04 15.12
N LYS A 359 -7.63 29.79 15.57
CA LYS A 359 -8.93 29.29 16.04
C LYS A 359 -8.73 28.57 17.39
N PRO A 360 -8.77 29.28 18.53
CA PRO A 360 -8.45 28.71 19.83
C PRO A 360 -9.32 27.53 20.27
N GLU A 361 -10.57 27.42 19.79
CA GLU A 361 -11.52 26.35 20.08
C GLU A 361 -11.46 25.18 19.08
N TYR A 362 -10.37 25.06 18.30
CA TYR A 362 -10.25 24.04 17.25
C TYR A 362 -9.91 22.65 17.82
N SER A 363 -10.92 21.95 18.31
CA SER A 363 -10.80 20.62 18.93
C SER A 363 -10.03 19.61 18.07
N GLU A 364 -10.32 19.55 16.77
CA GLU A 364 -9.68 18.64 15.81
C GLU A 364 -8.18 18.91 15.68
N ALA A 365 -7.77 20.17 15.69
CA ALA A 365 -6.36 20.55 15.62
C ALA A 365 -5.61 20.16 16.91
N TYR A 366 -6.20 20.38 18.08
CA TYR A 366 -5.61 19.92 19.35
C TYR A 366 -5.50 18.39 19.42
N TYR A 367 -6.52 17.67 18.96
CA TYR A 367 -6.50 16.21 18.92
C TYR A 367 -5.34 15.68 18.04
N ASN A 368 -5.22 16.18 16.81
CA ASN A 368 -4.17 15.76 15.89
C ASN A 368 -2.78 16.23 16.33
N TRP A 369 -2.69 17.36 17.03
CA TRP A 369 -1.46 17.81 17.68
C TRP A 369 -1.01 16.81 18.75
N GLY A 370 -1.92 16.38 19.63
CA GLY A 370 -1.64 15.34 20.63
C GLY A 370 -1.17 14.03 19.99
N LEU A 371 -1.80 13.65 18.89
CA LEU A 371 -1.45 12.44 18.14
C LEU A 371 -0.04 12.55 17.52
N ALA A 372 0.28 13.67 16.87
CA ALA A 372 1.62 13.93 16.31
C ALA A 372 2.71 13.91 17.38
N LEU A 373 2.43 14.49 18.56
CA LEU A 373 3.35 14.43 19.70
C LEU A 373 3.61 13.00 20.18
N CYS A 374 2.58 12.16 20.28
CA CYS A 374 2.76 10.74 20.65
C CYS A 374 3.60 9.98 19.63
N LEU A 375 3.40 10.20 18.33
CA LEU A 375 4.16 9.55 17.28
C LEU A 375 5.61 10.04 17.25
N LEU A 376 5.84 11.33 17.46
CA LEU A 376 7.19 11.88 17.63
C LEU A 376 7.87 11.28 18.86
N ALA A 377 7.16 11.17 20.00
CA ALA A 377 7.67 10.59 21.23
C ALA A 377 8.19 9.15 21.02
N LYS A 378 7.50 8.33 20.20
CA LYS A 378 7.93 6.96 19.88
C LYS A 378 9.26 6.89 19.10
N THR A 379 9.70 7.99 18.50
CA THR A 379 11.01 8.09 17.83
C THR A 379 12.13 8.58 18.75
N LYS A 380 11.79 8.93 20.01
CA LYS A 380 12.68 9.51 21.02
C LYS A 380 12.84 8.54 22.20
N SER A 381 13.74 8.89 23.12
CA SER A 381 13.98 8.10 24.34
C SER A 381 14.22 9.03 25.54
N GLY A 382 14.10 8.48 26.76
CA GLY A 382 14.35 9.19 28.01
C GLY A 382 13.47 10.42 28.19
N ASN A 383 14.02 11.49 28.74
CA ASN A 383 13.29 12.69 29.10
C ASN A 383 12.59 13.38 27.91
N GLU A 384 13.16 13.29 26.71
CA GLU A 384 12.57 13.90 25.51
C GLU A 384 11.23 13.21 25.16
N ALA A 385 11.18 11.90 25.20
CA ALA A 385 9.94 11.15 24.97
C ALA A 385 8.89 11.47 26.05
N GLU A 386 9.30 11.52 27.31
CA GLU A 386 8.41 11.83 28.44
C GLU A 386 7.73 13.20 28.29
N GLU A 387 8.49 14.24 27.98
CA GLU A 387 7.95 15.59 27.82
C GLU A 387 6.96 15.65 26.64
N LEU A 388 7.25 14.95 25.56
CA LEU A 388 6.33 14.86 24.42
C LEU A 388 5.01 14.17 24.80
N TYR A 389 5.05 13.05 25.55
CA TYR A 389 3.82 12.39 26.03
C TYR A 389 3.03 13.29 27.00
N LYS A 390 3.70 13.97 27.92
CA LYS A 390 3.04 14.94 28.83
C LYS A 390 2.38 16.08 28.05
N GLU A 391 3.05 16.58 27.02
CA GLU A 391 2.48 17.61 26.17
C GLU A 391 1.28 17.10 25.37
N ALA A 392 1.35 15.87 24.83
CA ALA A 392 0.24 15.22 24.15
C ALA A 392 -1.00 15.14 25.06
N CYS A 393 -0.83 14.74 26.32
CA CYS A 393 -1.92 14.71 27.31
C CYS A 393 -2.59 16.08 27.47
N LYS A 394 -1.80 17.17 27.52
CA LYS A 394 -2.34 18.54 27.57
C LYS A 394 -3.13 18.92 26.32
N LYS A 395 -2.70 18.44 25.14
CA LYS A 395 -3.43 18.72 23.89
C LYS A 395 -4.74 17.93 23.81
N TYR A 396 -4.76 16.67 24.23
CA TYR A 396 -6.01 15.92 24.35
C TYR A 396 -6.98 16.53 25.35
N ASP A 397 -6.50 17.06 26.49
CA ASP A 397 -7.32 17.80 27.45
C ASP A 397 -7.97 19.02 26.79
N LYS A 398 -7.21 19.79 26.00
CA LYS A 398 -7.77 20.90 25.22
C LYS A 398 -8.80 20.43 24.19
N ALA A 399 -8.53 19.34 23.49
CA ALA A 399 -9.46 18.81 22.50
C ALA A 399 -10.83 18.48 23.13
N ILE A 400 -10.83 17.81 24.28
CA ILE A 400 -12.08 17.45 24.98
C ILE A 400 -12.73 18.63 25.70
N THR A 401 -11.97 19.67 26.06
CA THR A 401 -12.53 20.91 26.60
C THR A 401 -13.47 21.56 25.59
N TYR A 402 -13.08 21.58 24.32
CA TYR A 402 -13.89 22.16 23.24
C TYR A 402 -14.90 21.19 22.63
N LYS A 403 -14.65 19.87 22.70
CA LYS A 403 -15.56 18.83 22.22
C LYS A 403 -15.59 17.68 23.23
N LYS A 404 -16.51 17.74 24.19
CA LYS A 404 -16.58 16.85 25.36
C LYS A 404 -16.84 15.38 25.01
N ASP A 405 -17.53 15.11 23.91
CA ASP A 405 -17.93 13.77 23.46
C ASP A 405 -16.91 13.11 22.49
N LYS A 406 -15.73 13.72 22.33
CA LYS A 406 -14.68 13.18 21.43
C LYS A 406 -14.03 11.95 22.05
N HIS A 407 -14.68 10.78 21.86
CA HIS A 407 -14.25 9.49 22.44
C HIS A 407 -12.85 9.08 21.99
N GLU A 408 -12.44 9.41 20.73
CA GLU A 408 -11.10 9.15 20.22
C GLU A 408 -10.02 9.90 21.02
N ALA A 409 -10.29 11.14 21.42
CA ALA A 409 -9.35 11.92 22.22
C ALA A 409 -9.14 11.30 23.61
N TYR A 410 -10.20 10.79 24.24
CA TYR A 410 -10.08 10.06 25.50
C TYR A 410 -9.28 8.77 25.35
N ASN A 411 -9.55 7.97 24.30
CA ASN A 411 -8.79 6.74 24.05
C ASN A 411 -7.31 7.04 23.80
N ASN A 412 -6.98 8.01 22.97
CA ASN A 412 -5.59 8.34 22.65
C ASN A 412 -4.88 9.04 23.81
N TRP A 413 -5.61 9.76 24.67
CA TRP A 413 -5.06 10.22 25.94
C TRP A 413 -4.71 9.05 26.87
N GLY A 414 -5.58 8.03 26.94
CA GLY A 414 -5.28 6.79 27.64
C GLY A 414 -4.00 6.12 27.12
N ASN A 415 -3.85 6.03 25.78
CA ASN A 415 -2.64 5.50 25.16
C ASN A 415 -1.39 6.32 25.50
N ALA A 416 -1.47 7.67 25.47
CA ALA A 416 -0.36 8.52 25.83
C ALA A 416 0.08 8.35 27.30
N LEU A 417 -0.88 8.17 28.21
CA LEU A 417 -0.60 7.89 29.62
C LEU A 417 0.02 6.48 29.81
N ASP A 418 -0.44 5.49 29.08
CA ASP A 418 0.08 4.13 29.08
C ASP A 418 1.54 4.10 28.55
N ASP A 419 1.80 4.76 27.42
CA ASP A 419 3.15 4.90 26.86
C ASP A 419 4.08 5.69 27.81
N LEU A 420 3.59 6.74 28.48
CA LEU A 420 4.33 7.47 29.51
C LEU A 420 4.61 6.61 30.72
N ALA A 421 3.65 5.78 31.16
CA ALA A 421 3.83 4.87 32.29
C ALA A 421 4.96 3.87 32.05
N LYS A 422 5.15 3.39 30.82
CA LYS A 422 6.25 2.49 30.41
C LYS A 422 7.63 3.13 30.53
N THR A 423 7.73 4.45 30.57
CA THR A 423 8.99 5.16 30.80
C THR A 423 9.29 5.34 32.29
N LYS A 424 8.36 4.99 33.18
CA LYS A 424 8.42 5.16 34.63
C LYS A 424 8.50 3.83 35.36
N SER A 425 8.73 3.89 36.67
CA SER A 425 8.75 2.71 37.55
C SER A 425 8.04 3.00 38.88
N GLY A 426 7.70 1.95 39.62
CA GLY A 426 7.08 2.06 40.94
C GLY A 426 5.74 2.77 40.93
N SER A 427 5.48 3.58 41.97
CA SER A 427 4.19 4.24 42.16
C SER A 427 3.82 5.24 41.04
N GLU A 428 4.80 5.89 40.41
CA GLU A 428 4.53 6.83 39.32
C GLU A 428 3.94 6.11 38.10
N ALA A 429 4.50 4.98 37.71
CA ALA A 429 3.95 4.14 36.62
C ALA A 429 2.54 3.65 36.94
N GLU A 430 2.31 3.20 38.18
CA GLU A 430 1.00 2.71 38.62
C GLU A 430 -0.08 3.77 38.54
N GLU A 431 0.21 4.99 38.98
CA GLU A 431 -0.74 6.12 38.93
C GLU A 431 -1.10 6.46 37.47
N LEU A 432 -0.11 6.46 36.57
CA LEU A 432 -0.33 6.71 35.15
C LEU A 432 -1.20 5.61 34.49
N TYR A 433 -0.95 4.34 34.77
CA TYR A 433 -1.82 3.25 34.29
C TYR A 433 -3.25 3.37 34.81
N LYS A 434 -3.43 3.72 36.09
CA LYS A 434 -4.78 3.96 36.67
C LYS A 434 -5.47 5.15 36.00
N GLU A 435 -4.72 6.20 35.69
CA GLU A 435 -5.26 7.36 34.98
C GLU A 435 -5.63 7.00 33.54
N ALA A 436 -4.81 6.20 32.83
CA ALA A 436 -5.12 5.69 31.52
C ALA A 436 -6.44 4.90 31.52
N CYS A 437 -6.63 4.00 32.49
CA CYS A 437 -7.90 3.26 32.66
C CYS A 437 -9.11 4.19 32.80
N LYS A 438 -8.98 5.31 33.55
CA LYS A 438 -10.06 6.30 33.68
C LYS A 438 -10.36 7.00 32.34
N LYS A 439 -9.36 7.21 31.50
CA LYS A 439 -9.57 7.82 30.17
C LYS A 439 -10.28 6.85 29.23
N TYR A 440 -9.91 5.57 29.22
CA TYR A 440 -10.61 4.55 28.45
C TYR A 440 -12.08 4.37 28.91
N ASP A 441 -12.34 4.44 30.22
CA ASP A 441 -13.70 4.43 30.77
C ASP A 441 -14.53 5.59 30.23
N LYS A 442 -13.95 6.79 30.15
CA LYS A 442 -14.60 7.94 29.52
C LYS A 442 -14.83 7.73 28.02
N ALA A 443 -13.87 7.15 27.31
CA ALA A 443 -14.04 6.86 25.88
C ALA A 443 -15.25 5.97 25.62
N ILE A 444 -15.40 4.86 26.37
CA ILE A 444 -16.54 3.96 26.24
C ILE A 444 -17.85 4.52 26.77
N THR A 445 -17.80 5.49 27.67
CA THR A 445 -19.00 6.22 28.14
C THR A 445 -19.64 6.99 26.98
N TYR A 446 -18.82 7.59 26.10
CA TYR A 446 -19.31 8.31 24.92
C TYR A 446 -19.55 7.41 23.71
N LYS A 447 -18.82 6.29 23.59
CA LYS A 447 -19.02 5.29 22.52
C LYS A 447 -18.96 3.89 23.12
N GLN A 448 -20.12 3.32 23.43
CA GLN A 448 -20.24 2.04 24.14
C GLN A 448 -19.67 0.84 23.39
N ASP A 449 -19.69 0.85 22.06
CA ASP A 449 -19.17 -0.20 21.18
C ASP A 449 -17.71 0.00 20.73
N TYR A 450 -16.97 0.89 21.43
CA TYR A 450 -15.60 1.26 21.06
C TYR A 450 -14.61 0.14 21.44
N HIS A 451 -14.53 -0.88 20.59
CA HIS A 451 -13.73 -2.10 20.81
C HIS A 451 -12.23 -1.82 21.01
N GLU A 452 -11.65 -0.81 20.32
CA GLU A 452 -10.26 -0.42 20.53
C GLU A 452 -10.01 0.10 21.95
N ALA A 453 -10.89 0.91 22.50
CA ALA A 453 -10.76 1.40 23.86
C ALA A 453 -10.84 0.27 24.90
N TYR A 454 -11.70 -0.70 24.70
CA TYR A 454 -11.73 -1.90 25.55
C TYR A 454 -10.43 -2.69 25.47
N ASN A 455 -9.89 -2.91 24.27
CA ASN A 455 -8.62 -3.60 24.11
C ASN A 455 -7.47 -2.84 24.80
N ASN A 456 -7.36 -1.52 24.57
CA ASN A 456 -6.31 -0.69 25.15
C ASN A 456 -6.44 -0.62 26.69
N TRP A 457 -7.66 -0.58 27.21
CA TRP A 457 -7.91 -0.70 28.65
C TRP A 457 -7.42 -2.06 29.20
N GLY A 458 -7.66 -3.15 28.47
CA GLY A 458 -7.15 -4.46 28.83
C GLY A 458 -5.62 -4.50 28.88
N VAL A 459 -4.94 -3.83 27.92
CA VAL A 459 -3.46 -3.69 27.91
C VAL A 459 -2.98 -2.91 29.11
N ALA A 460 -3.56 -1.75 29.40
CA ALA A 460 -3.17 -0.95 30.57
C ALA A 460 -3.37 -1.69 31.91
N LEU A 461 -4.47 -2.46 32.03
CA LEU A 461 -4.70 -3.32 33.21
C LEU A 461 -3.65 -4.45 33.32
N MET A 462 -3.28 -5.07 32.19
CA MET A 462 -2.24 -6.09 32.14
C MET A 462 -0.87 -5.50 32.55
N ASP A 463 -0.51 -4.32 32.04
CA ASP A 463 0.75 -3.66 32.37
C ASP A 463 0.76 -3.19 33.84
N LEU A 464 -0.36 -2.70 34.36
CA LEU A 464 -0.53 -2.44 35.80
C LEU A 464 -0.40 -3.73 36.63
N ALA A 465 -0.94 -4.86 36.17
CA ALA A 465 -0.84 -6.14 36.86
C ALA A 465 0.63 -6.60 37.00
N LYS A 466 1.49 -6.32 36.03
CA LYS A 466 2.93 -6.63 36.07
C LYS A 466 3.66 -5.86 37.17
N THR A 467 3.15 -4.71 37.61
CA THR A 467 3.72 -3.95 38.74
C THR A 467 3.30 -4.49 40.11
N LYS A 468 2.38 -5.47 40.14
CA LYS A 468 1.78 -6.05 41.36
C LYS A 468 2.16 -7.52 41.53
N SER A 469 1.82 -8.08 42.67
CA SER A 469 2.02 -9.48 42.97
C SER A 469 0.78 -10.11 43.66
N GLY A 470 0.75 -11.43 43.70
CA GLY A 470 -0.28 -12.18 44.41
C GLY A 470 -1.70 -11.89 43.94
N ASN A 471 -2.62 -11.72 44.86
CA ASN A 471 -4.06 -11.56 44.58
C ASN A 471 -4.38 -10.23 43.85
N GLU A 472 -3.60 -9.19 44.08
CA GLU A 472 -3.82 -7.89 43.44
C GLU A 472 -3.53 -7.99 41.92
N ALA A 473 -2.41 -8.61 41.55
CA ALA A 473 -2.08 -8.88 40.15
C ALA A 473 -3.14 -9.75 39.48
N GLU A 474 -3.57 -10.85 40.14
CA GLU A 474 -4.56 -11.77 39.60
C GLU A 474 -5.92 -11.07 39.35
N LYS A 475 -6.33 -10.17 40.24
CA LYS A 475 -7.54 -9.38 40.08
C LYS A 475 -7.45 -8.49 38.83
N LEU A 476 -6.32 -7.80 38.64
CA LEU A 476 -6.10 -6.91 37.49
C LEU A 476 -6.07 -7.69 36.17
N TYR A 477 -5.42 -8.87 36.10
CA TYR A 477 -5.50 -9.75 34.93
C TYR A 477 -6.93 -10.19 34.64
N THR A 478 -7.73 -10.52 35.66
CA THR A 478 -9.13 -10.92 35.48
C THR A 478 -9.97 -9.76 34.93
N GLU A 479 -9.71 -8.54 35.41
CA GLU A 479 -10.35 -7.34 34.87
C GLU A 479 -9.92 -7.09 33.40
N ALA A 480 -8.64 -7.30 33.05
CA ALA A 480 -8.14 -7.22 31.67
C ALA A 480 -8.86 -8.22 30.75
N PHE A 481 -9.03 -9.48 31.18
CA PHE A 481 -9.77 -10.50 30.42
C PHE A 481 -11.22 -10.07 30.14
N ALA A 482 -11.88 -9.46 31.12
CA ALA A 482 -13.23 -8.93 30.93
C ALA A 482 -13.27 -7.82 29.84
N LYS A 483 -12.23 -6.97 29.80
CA LYS A 483 -12.13 -5.90 28.77
C LYS A 483 -11.85 -6.49 27.39
N TYR A 484 -10.92 -7.43 27.23
CA TYR A 484 -10.69 -8.12 25.96
C TYR A 484 -11.92 -8.87 25.46
N LYS A 485 -12.68 -9.51 26.37
CA LYS A 485 -13.93 -10.16 26.03
C LYS A 485 -14.96 -9.16 25.47
N LEU A 486 -15.07 -7.97 26.05
CA LEU A 486 -15.95 -6.92 25.53
C LEU A 486 -15.46 -6.43 24.16
N ALA A 487 -14.16 -6.20 23.98
CA ALA A 487 -13.58 -5.83 22.69
C ALA A 487 -13.95 -6.84 21.59
N THR A 488 -13.81 -8.15 21.87
CA THR A 488 -14.16 -9.23 20.91
C THR A 488 -15.67 -9.47 20.78
N THR A 489 -16.47 -8.99 21.72
CA THR A 489 -17.93 -9.02 21.61
C THR A 489 -18.42 -7.96 20.65
N TYR A 490 -17.87 -6.75 20.73
CA TYR A 490 -18.24 -5.65 19.84
C TYR A 490 -17.62 -5.80 18.44
N LYS A 491 -16.41 -6.37 18.34
CA LYS A 491 -15.78 -6.69 17.06
C LYS A 491 -15.22 -8.11 17.09
N LYS A 492 -15.99 -9.06 16.53
CA LYS A 492 -15.71 -10.50 16.60
C LYS A 492 -14.40 -10.92 15.94
N ASP A 493 -13.99 -10.22 14.90
CA ASP A 493 -12.76 -10.46 14.12
C ASP A 493 -11.55 -9.62 14.58
N PHE A 494 -11.65 -9.00 15.76
CA PHE A 494 -10.60 -8.15 16.30
C PHE A 494 -9.40 -8.97 16.83
N HIS A 495 -8.54 -9.42 15.91
CA HIS A 495 -7.41 -10.31 16.20
C HIS A 495 -6.45 -9.78 17.26
N GLN A 496 -6.25 -8.44 17.32
CA GLN A 496 -5.38 -7.82 18.33
C GLN A 496 -5.86 -8.10 19.75
N ALA A 497 -7.17 -8.02 20.01
CA ALA A 497 -7.73 -8.29 21.33
C ALA A 497 -7.55 -9.76 21.73
N TYR A 498 -7.76 -10.71 20.81
CA TYR A 498 -7.48 -12.11 21.08
C TYR A 498 -6.00 -12.36 21.36
N ASN A 499 -5.10 -11.72 20.61
CA ASN A 499 -3.66 -11.83 20.81
C ASN A 499 -3.25 -11.29 22.18
N ASN A 500 -3.71 -10.09 22.55
CA ASN A 500 -3.41 -9.47 23.85
C ASN A 500 -4.04 -10.25 25.02
N TRP A 501 -5.23 -10.83 24.83
CA TRP A 501 -5.84 -11.72 25.81
C TRP A 501 -4.99 -12.98 26.01
N GLY A 502 -4.51 -13.60 24.92
CA GLY A 502 -3.58 -14.72 24.98
C GLY A 502 -2.31 -14.39 25.76
N LEU A 503 -1.71 -13.21 25.48
CA LEU A 503 -0.52 -12.73 26.19
C LEU A 503 -0.79 -12.55 27.69
N ALA A 504 -1.86 -11.87 28.07
CA ALA A 504 -2.21 -11.67 29.47
C ALA A 504 -2.45 -12.99 30.24
N LEU A 505 -3.02 -14.01 29.56
CA LEU A 505 -3.18 -15.35 30.11
C LEU A 505 -1.84 -16.04 30.34
N VAL A 506 -0.87 -15.92 29.42
CA VAL A 506 0.48 -16.47 29.58
C VAL A 506 1.21 -15.78 30.74
N GLU A 507 1.13 -14.46 30.81
CA GLU A 507 1.72 -13.68 31.91
C GLU A 507 1.17 -14.11 33.29
N LEU A 508 -0.13 -14.27 33.40
CA LEU A 508 -0.73 -14.79 34.63
C LEU A 508 -0.31 -16.26 34.90
N ALA A 509 -0.26 -17.11 33.86
CA ALA A 509 0.16 -18.50 33.97
C ALA A 509 1.58 -18.62 34.53
N ASN A 510 2.50 -17.73 34.15
CA ASN A 510 3.88 -17.67 34.63
C ASN A 510 3.98 -17.40 36.16
N THR A 511 2.92 -16.84 36.77
CA THR A 511 2.82 -16.63 38.23
C THR A 511 2.17 -17.79 38.96
N LYS A 512 1.72 -18.83 38.28
CA LYS A 512 0.98 -19.98 38.80
C LYS A 512 1.76 -21.28 38.59
N SER A 513 1.31 -22.33 39.22
CA SER A 513 1.87 -23.69 39.08
C SER A 513 0.75 -24.74 38.96
N GLY A 514 1.12 -25.93 38.49
CA GLY A 514 0.21 -27.07 38.40
C GLY A 514 -0.99 -26.83 37.48
N ASN A 515 -2.16 -27.35 37.85
CA ASN A 515 -3.37 -27.34 37.02
C ASN A 515 -3.83 -25.94 36.63
N LYS A 516 -3.63 -24.95 37.53
CA LYS A 516 -4.06 -23.57 37.24
C LYS A 516 -3.28 -22.92 36.10
N ALA A 517 -1.95 -23.13 36.09
CA ALA A 517 -1.10 -22.68 34.98
C ALA A 517 -1.48 -23.39 33.67
N GLU A 518 -1.78 -24.68 33.72
CA GLU A 518 -2.16 -25.47 32.55
C GLU A 518 -3.50 -25.01 31.94
N GLU A 519 -4.47 -24.70 32.77
CA GLU A 519 -5.77 -24.15 32.31
C GLU A 519 -5.60 -22.79 31.61
N LEU A 520 -4.80 -21.90 32.20
CA LEU A 520 -4.50 -20.59 31.59
C LEU A 520 -3.78 -20.73 30.24
N HIS A 521 -2.79 -21.65 30.14
CA HIS A 521 -2.14 -21.93 28.86
C HIS A 521 -3.12 -22.49 27.81
N LYS A 522 -4.05 -23.38 28.20
CA LYS A 522 -5.08 -23.89 27.27
C LYS A 522 -5.97 -22.76 26.74
N GLU A 523 -6.34 -21.82 27.59
CA GLU A 523 -7.12 -20.67 27.18
C GLU A 523 -6.31 -19.71 26.29
N ALA A 524 -5.02 -19.50 26.59
CA ALA A 524 -4.10 -18.74 25.74
C ALA A 524 -3.99 -19.34 24.34
N PHE A 525 -3.79 -20.67 24.21
CA PHE A 525 -3.82 -21.37 22.93
C PHE A 525 -5.10 -21.11 22.13
N LYS A 526 -6.25 -21.14 22.80
CA LYS A 526 -7.54 -20.86 22.16
C LYS A 526 -7.57 -19.44 21.58
N ASN A 527 -7.14 -18.46 22.38
CA ASN A 527 -7.17 -17.06 21.97
C ASN A 527 -6.14 -16.77 20.84
N TYR A 528 -4.91 -17.31 20.89
CA TYR A 528 -3.97 -17.17 19.80
C TYR A 528 -4.45 -17.82 18.50
N ASN A 529 -5.12 -18.98 18.56
CA ASN A 529 -5.71 -19.59 17.37
C ASN A 529 -6.85 -18.75 16.80
N LEU A 530 -7.64 -18.08 17.65
CA LEU A 530 -8.67 -17.13 17.19
C LEU A 530 -8.02 -15.88 16.56
N ALA A 531 -6.94 -15.36 17.16
CA ALA A 531 -6.19 -14.26 16.57
C ALA A 531 -5.70 -14.61 15.16
N ILE A 532 -5.07 -15.78 14.97
CA ILE A 532 -4.60 -16.26 13.66
C ILE A 532 -5.76 -16.44 12.68
N LYS A 533 -6.88 -17.04 13.15
CA LYS A 533 -8.09 -17.22 12.32
C LYS A 533 -8.61 -15.90 11.76
N TYR A 534 -8.47 -14.82 12.49
CA TYR A 534 -8.92 -13.47 12.13
C TYR A 534 -7.82 -12.58 11.56
N GLY A 535 -6.71 -13.16 11.09
CA GLY A 535 -5.65 -12.44 10.34
C GLY A 535 -4.46 -11.98 11.18
N GLY A 536 -4.39 -12.32 12.46
CA GLY A 536 -3.21 -12.10 13.30
C GLY A 536 -2.05 -13.02 12.94
N ASN A 537 -0.82 -12.61 13.30
CA ASN A 537 0.37 -13.44 13.11
C ASN A 537 0.43 -14.62 14.09
N SER A 538 1.31 -15.58 13.80
CA SER A 538 1.47 -16.79 14.62
C SER A 538 2.62 -16.71 15.62
N TYR A 539 3.29 -15.56 15.80
CA TYR A 539 4.49 -15.44 16.62
C TYR A 539 4.24 -15.80 18.09
N ASN A 540 3.24 -15.19 18.72
CA ASN A 540 2.94 -15.46 20.14
C ASN A 540 2.49 -16.90 20.38
N LEU A 541 1.86 -17.54 19.39
CA LEU A 541 1.58 -18.97 19.45
C LEU A 541 2.87 -19.79 19.37
N ALA A 542 3.83 -19.38 18.53
CA ALA A 542 5.15 -20.04 18.46
C ALA A 542 5.90 -19.91 19.80
N CYS A 543 5.90 -18.72 20.42
CA CYS A 543 6.47 -18.47 21.74
C CYS A 543 5.84 -19.37 22.82
N LEU A 544 4.51 -19.47 22.84
CA LEU A 544 3.84 -20.36 23.81
C LEU A 544 4.23 -21.83 23.63
N TYR A 545 4.40 -22.30 22.38
CA TYR A 545 4.94 -23.66 22.13
C TYR A 545 6.40 -23.81 22.58
N ALA A 546 7.23 -22.76 22.42
CA ALA A 546 8.62 -22.76 22.88
C ALA A 546 8.70 -22.81 24.42
N ILE A 547 7.96 -21.99 25.14
CA ILE A 547 7.83 -21.99 26.61
C ILE A 547 7.40 -23.38 27.10
N ARG A 548 6.52 -24.06 26.37
CA ARG A 548 6.02 -25.40 26.72
C ARG A 548 6.89 -26.56 26.21
N ASN A 549 8.09 -26.27 25.73
CA ASN A 549 9.05 -27.25 25.18
C ASN A 549 8.47 -28.11 24.02
N GLN A 550 7.50 -27.59 23.27
CA GLN A 550 6.95 -28.26 22.10
C GLN A 550 7.68 -27.79 20.81
N LYS A 551 8.99 -28.09 20.75
CA LYS A 551 9.96 -27.63 19.74
C LYS A 551 9.42 -27.67 18.30
N ALA A 552 8.92 -28.82 17.84
CA ALA A 552 8.48 -28.99 16.44
C ALA A 552 7.38 -28.00 16.05
N LYS A 553 6.42 -27.74 16.95
CA LYS A 553 5.35 -26.78 16.72
C LYS A 553 5.86 -25.33 16.82
N ALA A 554 6.71 -25.05 17.79
CA ALA A 554 7.33 -23.74 17.97
C ALA A 554 8.06 -23.30 16.69
N LEU A 555 8.96 -24.16 16.16
CA LEU A 555 9.72 -23.88 14.94
C LEU A 555 8.82 -23.75 13.71
N LYS A 556 7.78 -24.59 13.58
CA LYS A 556 6.82 -24.51 12.49
C LYS A 556 6.12 -23.13 12.42
N TYR A 557 5.59 -22.64 13.55
CA TYR A 557 4.89 -21.37 13.59
C TYR A 557 5.84 -20.17 13.50
N LEU A 558 7.07 -20.28 14.02
CA LEU A 558 8.11 -19.28 13.85
C LEU A 558 8.49 -19.15 12.37
N GLU A 559 8.68 -20.26 11.66
CA GLU A 559 8.99 -20.27 10.23
C GLU A 559 7.91 -19.59 9.41
N GLN A 560 6.62 -19.83 9.72
CA GLN A 560 5.50 -19.15 9.07
C GLN A 560 5.60 -17.63 9.23
N THR A 561 5.94 -17.15 10.41
CA THR A 561 6.03 -15.71 10.71
C THR A 561 7.25 -15.08 10.02
N LEU A 562 8.41 -15.76 10.05
CA LEU A 562 9.63 -15.30 9.38
C LEU A 562 9.47 -15.28 7.85
N SER A 563 8.83 -16.31 7.27
CA SER A 563 8.60 -16.38 5.83
C SER A 563 7.69 -15.26 5.30
N ARG A 564 6.77 -14.78 6.14
CA ARG A 564 5.90 -13.63 5.86
C ARG A 564 6.52 -12.28 6.22
N LYS A 565 7.75 -12.27 6.73
CA LYS A 565 8.44 -11.05 7.21
C LYS A 565 7.66 -10.27 8.27
N GLU A 566 6.83 -10.95 9.06
CA GLU A 566 6.02 -10.36 10.14
C GLU A 566 6.84 -10.07 11.40
N ILE A 567 8.02 -10.65 11.51
CA ILE A 567 8.95 -10.46 12.63
C ILE A 567 10.41 -10.46 12.11
N THR A 568 11.30 -9.75 12.79
CA THR A 568 12.73 -9.74 12.45
C THR A 568 13.50 -10.78 13.25
N ILE A 569 14.59 -11.30 12.67
CA ILE A 569 15.46 -12.27 13.35
C ILE A 569 16.05 -11.65 14.62
N GLY A 570 16.49 -10.39 14.57
CA GLY A 570 17.06 -9.72 15.74
C GLY A 570 16.09 -9.65 16.90
N PHE A 571 14.79 -9.50 16.65
CA PHE A 571 13.77 -9.55 17.69
C PHE A 571 13.67 -10.98 18.29
N VAL A 572 13.60 -12.02 17.43
CA VAL A 572 13.51 -13.43 17.89
C VAL A 572 14.71 -13.83 18.71
N GLU A 573 15.93 -13.40 18.33
CA GLU A 573 17.18 -13.71 19.05
C GLU A 573 17.22 -13.11 20.47
N GLN A 574 16.55 -11.97 20.68
CA GLN A 574 16.51 -11.26 21.97
C GLN A 574 15.33 -11.70 22.84
N ASP A 575 14.30 -12.30 22.28
CA ASP A 575 13.08 -12.67 22.98
C ASP A 575 13.34 -13.83 23.97
N GLU A 576 13.04 -13.60 25.24
CA GLU A 576 13.26 -14.56 26.35
C GLU A 576 12.37 -15.81 26.25
N ASP A 577 11.28 -15.77 25.52
CA ASP A 577 10.43 -16.93 25.31
C ASP A 577 11.16 -18.08 24.59
N TRP A 578 12.23 -17.76 23.86
CA TRP A 578 13.06 -18.71 23.11
C TRP A 578 14.29 -19.20 23.90
N LYS A 579 14.49 -18.79 25.15
CA LYS A 579 15.68 -19.13 25.94
C LYS A 579 15.98 -20.64 25.97
N ASN A 580 14.97 -21.49 26.05
CA ASN A 580 15.10 -22.94 26.08
C ASN A 580 15.54 -23.55 24.73
N LEU A 581 15.31 -22.85 23.63
CA LEU A 581 15.64 -23.27 22.27
C LEU A 581 16.79 -22.46 21.65
N ARG A 582 17.29 -21.43 22.33
CA ARG A 582 18.29 -20.49 21.79
C ARG A 582 19.56 -21.18 21.28
N ASN A 583 20.01 -22.27 21.94
CA ASN A 583 21.18 -23.06 21.54
C ASN A 583 20.81 -24.33 20.75
N ASP A 584 19.56 -24.54 20.42
CA ASP A 584 19.12 -25.71 19.67
C ASP A 584 19.54 -25.62 18.19
N PRO A 585 20.15 -26.67 17.61
CA PRO A 585 20.65 -26.66 16.24
C PRO A 585 19.56 -26.35 15.19
N ASP A 586 18.33 -26.89 15.36
CA ASP A 586 17.26 -26.68 14.41
C ASP A 586 16.74 -25.23 14.48
N PHE A 587 16.71 -24.65 15.69
CA PHE A 587 16.36 -23.24 15.87
C PHE A 587 17.40 -22.32 15.20
N GLN A 588 18.69 -22.56 15.43
CA GLN A 588 19.76 -21.79 14.80
C GLN A 588 19.79 -21.97 13.29
N HIS A 589 19.55 -23.20 12.81
CA HIS A 589 19.45 -23.47 11.38
C HIS A 589 18.26 -22.70 10.77
N LEU A 590 17.10 -22.70 11.42
CA LEU A 590 15.93 -21.95 10.97
C LEU A 590 16.24 -20.45 10.86
N LEU A 591 16.82 -19.84 11.89
CA LEU A 591 17.18 -18.42 11.86
C LEU A 591 18.20 -18.10 10.76
N SER A 592 19.19 -18.96 10.54
CA SER A 592 20.22 -18.76 9.51
C SER A 592 19.65 -18.72 8.09
N ARG A 593 18.56 -19.44 7.82
CA ARG A 593 17.86 -19.44 6.52
C ARG A 593 17.22 -18.09 6.19
N TYR A 594 16.91 -17.28 7.19
CA TYR A 594 16.27 -15.98 7.05
C TYR A 594 17.21 -14.80 7.39
N LYS A 595 18.45 -15.07 7.79
CA LYS A 595 19.53 -14.08 7.96
C LYS A 595 20.09 -13.65 6.58
N LYS A 596 19.34 -12.83 5.82
CA LYS A 596 19.85 -12.21 4.58
C LYS A 596 19.76 -10.71 4.63
#